data_03233281c7cf358881f3bfb1eca1cc28
#
_entry.id   03233281c7cf358881f3bfb1eca1cc28
#
_cell.length_a   1.000
_cell.length_b   1.000
_cell.length_c   1.000
_cell.angle_alpha   90.00
_cell.angle_beta   90.00
_cell.angle_gamma   90.00
#
_symmetry.space_group_name_H-M   'P 1'
#
loop_
_entity.id
_entity.type
_entity.pdbx_description
1 polymer ?
#
loop_
_entity_poly.entity_id
_entity_poly.type
_entity_poly.pdbx_seq_one_letter_code
_entity_poly.pdbx_strand_id
1 'polypeptide(L)'
;KRCEDCGFVYYLNPKASVAAFVMDRQSRILVCRRAFDPSKGMLDLPGGFTECGETVEEAVVRELSEEIGWKPKQMKYLCSFPNVYRYSGFDVHTMDLFFLCRSDEDMSDLKAHDDVAECFWLRKEEIEPEKFAFQSIRKAVDRLLKDDKYWVKD
;
A
#
# COMPACT_ATOMS: atom_id res chain seq x y z
N LYS A 1 9.88 25.05 -10.03
CA LYS A 1 10.47 26.33 -9.51
C LYS A 1 11.78 26.57 -10.24
N ARG A 2 12.07 27.82 -10.61
CA ARG A 2 13.35 28.21 -11.22
C ARG A 2 14.22 28.91 -10.18
N CYS A 3 15.48 28.53 -10.11
CA CYS A 3 16.48 29.25 -9.32
C CYS A 3 16.81 30.58 -10.02
N GLU A 4 16.79 31.68 -9.29
CA GLU A 4 17.07 33.03 -9.85
C GLU A 4 18.55 33.23 -10.12
N ASP A 5 19.44 32.55 -9.35
CA ASP A 5 20.89 32.72 -9.47
C ASP A 5 21.48 31.89 -10.64
N CYS A 6 21.11 30.60 -10.75
CA CYS A 6 21.72 29.68 -11.74
C CYS A 6 20.79 29.25 -12.86
N GLY A 7 19.51 29.65 -12.82
CA GLY A 7 18.52 29.31 -13.83
C GLY A 7 18.02 27.86 -13.80
N PHE A 8 18.50 27.00 -12.86
CA PHE A 8 18.05 25.63 -12.71
C PHE A 8 16.54 25.56 -12.51
N VAL A 9 15.87 24.67 -13.23
CA VAL A 9 14.41 24.44 -13.12
C VAL A 9 14.16 23.14 -12.40
N TYR A 10 13.54 23.21 -11.23
CA TYR A 10 13.10 22.06 -10.45
C TYR A 10 11.62 21.80 -10.67
N TYR A 11 11.30 20.60 -11.11
CA TYR A 11 9.92 20.09 -11.22
C TYR A 11 9.57 19.32 -9.95
N LEU A 12 8.51 19.75 -9.28
CA LEU A 12 7.98 19.01 -8.11
C LEU A 12 7.06 17.93 -8.60
N ASN A 13 7.60 16.74 -8.80
CA ASN A 13 6.85 15.55 -9.19
C ASN A 13 6.43 14.76 -7.94
N PRO A 14 5.23 14.14 -7.92
CA PRO A 14 4.87 13.23 -6.85
C PRO A 14 5.80 12.02 -6.87
N LYS A 15 6.15 11.51 -5.69
CA LYS A 15 6.86 10.24 -5.56
C LYS A 15 5.88 9.10 -5.81
N ALA A 16 6.31 8.09 -6.54
CA ALA A 16 5.55 6.86 -6.67
C ALA A 16 5.64 6.06 -5.37
N SER A 17 4.53 5.48 -4.96
CA SER A 17 4.45 4.49 -3.88
C SER A 17 3.50 3.37 -4.29
N VAL A 18 3.68 2.20 -3.71
CA VAL A 18 2.86 1.02 -3.98
C VAL A 18 2.22 0.53 -2.68
N ALA A 19 1.01 -0.02 -2.80
CA ALA A 19 0.35 -0.70 -1.71
C ALA A 19 -0.41 -1.92 -2.24
N ALA A 20 -0.40 -3.01 -1.50
CA ALA A 20 -0.97 -4.27 -1.93
C ALA A 20 -2.16 -4.71 -1.08
N PHE A 21 -3.29 -4.98 -1.74
CA PHE A 21 -4.34 -5.81 -1.18
C PHE A 21 -3.93 -7.28 -1.31
N VAL A 22 -3.36 -7.84 -0.26
CA VAL A 22 -3.04 -9.27 -0.21
C VAL A 22 -4.29 -10.01 0.21
N MET A 23 -4.79 -10.88 -0.66
CA MET A 23 -6.02 -11.63 -0.45
C MET A 23 -5.72 -13.12 -0.33
N ASP A 24 -6.22 -13.75 0.73
CA ASP A 24 -6.06 -15.18 0.96
C ASP A 24 -7.15 -16.03 0.27
N ARG A 25 -7.06 -17.36 0.45
CA ARG A 25 -8.05 -18.35 -0.08
C ARG A 25 -9.46 -18.16 0.46
N GLN A 26 -9.62 -17.54 1.63
CA GLN A 26 -10.91 -17.25 2.24
C GLN A 26 -11.47 -15.89 1.82
N SER A 27 -10.83 -15.22 0.86
CA SER A 27 -11.16 -13.85 0.43
C SER A 27 -11.08 -12.83 1.58
N ARG A 28 -10.15 -13.03 2.53
CA ARG A 28 -9.79 -12.03 3.54
C ARG A 28 -8.65 -11.18 3.03
N ILE A 29 -8.61 -9.92 3.45
CA ILE A 29 -7.53 -8.99 3.14
C ILE A 29 -6.58 -8.89 4.32
N LEU A 30 -5.28 -8.97 4.05
CA LEU A 30 -4.24 -8.66 5.01
C LEU A 30 -4.18 -7.16 5.22
N VAL A 31 -4.27 -6.74 6.46
CA VAL A 31 -4.06 -5.36 6.87
C VAL A 31 -2.95 -5.29 7.90
N CYS A 32 -2.27 -4.17 7.94
CA CYS A 32 -1.17 -3.91 8.85
C CYS A 32 -1.55 -2.78 9.80
N ARG A 33 -0.96 -2.76 10.98
CA ARG A 33 -1.05 -1.62 11.90
C ARG A 33 0.27 -0.87 11.89
N ARG A 34 0.20 0.44 11.70
CA ARG A 34 1.38 1.31 11.65
C ARG A 34 2.09 1.36 13.00
N ALA A 35 3.40 1.09 13.00
CA ALA A 35 4.24 1.18 14.20
C ALA A 35 4.65 2.61 14.53
N PHE A 36 4.78 3.49 13.51
CA PHE A 36 5.33 4.83 13.62
C PHE A 36 4.40 5.90 13.05
N ASP A 37 4.68 7.17 13.40
CA ASP A 37 4.03 8.32 12.78
C ASP A 37 4.50 8.52 11.32
N PRO A 38 3.69 9.14 10.46
CA PRO A 38 2.35 9.66 10.74
C PRO A 38 1.30 8.55 10.92
N SER A 39 0.26 8.87 11.70
CA SER A 39 -0.91 8.00 11.90
C SER A 39 -0.60 6.65 12.59
N LYS A 40 0.33 6.65 13.55
CA LYS A 40 0.65 5.48 14.39
C LYS A 40 -0.62 4.82 14.94
N GLY A 41 -0.70 3.49 14.84
CA GLY A 41 -1.81 2.68 15.33
C GLY A 41 -3.01 2.57 14.40
N MET A 42 -3.07 3.39 13.33
CA MET A 42 -4.09 3.25 12.29
C MET A 42 -3.77 2.08 11.35
N LEU A 43 -4.79 1.61 10.62
CA LEU A 43 -4.62 0.55 9.63
C LEU A 43 -3.91 1.07 8.38
N ASP A 44 -3.16 0.18 7.78
CA ASP A 44 -2.44 0.38 6.54
C ASP A 44 -2.49 -0.90 5.69
N LEU A 45 -2.04 -0.80 4.46
CA LEU A 45 -1.77 -1.93 3.58
C LEU A 45 -0.25 -2.10 3.48
N PRO A 46 0.26 -3.33 3.31
CA PRO A 46 1.67 -3.53 3.06
C PRO A 46 2.10 -2.84 1.77
N GLY A 47 3.26 -2.16 1.81
CA GLY A 47 3.80 -1.39 0.71
C GLY A 47 4.61 -0.18 1.16
N GLY A 48 5.20 0.53 0.18
CA GLY A 48 6.05 1.68 0.46
C GLY A 48 6.44 2.46 -0.79
N PHE A 49 7.51 3.23 -0.70
CA PHE A 49 8.01 4.03 -1.81
C PHE A 49 8.76 3.16 -2.83
N THR A 50 8.60 3.51 -4.11
CA THR A 50 9.45 2.93 -5.15
C THR A 50 10.88 3.46 -5.02
N GLU A 51 11.84 2.59 -5.30
CA GLU A 51 13.26 2.95 -5.38
C GLU A 51 13.67 3.36 -6.80
N CYS A 52 14.83 4.04 -6.91
CA CYS A 52 15.35 4.41 -8.21
C CYS A 52 15.80 3.16 -9.00
N GLY A 53 15.24 3.01 -10.20
CA GLY A 53 15.62 1.93 -11.11
C GLY A 53 14.77 0.67 -11.01
N GLU A 54 13.77 0.64 -10.13
CA GLU A 54 12.78 -0.46 -10.08
C GLU A 54 11.45 -0.08 -10.75
N THR A 55 10.75 -1.06 -11.25
CA THR A 55 9.34 -0.92 -11.69
C THR A 55 8.40 -0.95 -10.48
N VAL A 56 7.15 -0.50 -10.67
CA VAL A 56 6.17 -0.56 -9.58
C VAL A 56 5.82 -2.00 -9.19
N GLU A 57 5.90 -2.95 -10.13
CA GLU A 57 5.71 -4.38 -9.86
C GLU A 57 6.86 -4.95 -9.02
N GLU A 58 8.11 -4.56 -9.31
CA GLU A 58 9.29 -4.95 -8.51
C GLU A 58 9.18 -4.35 -7.10
N ALA A 59 8.75 -3.09 -6.97
CA ALA A 59 8.50 -2.46 -5.68
C ALA A 59 7.48 -3.24 -4.84
N VAL A 60 6.34 -3.67 -5.43
CA VAL A 60 5.35 -4.50 -4.71
C VAL A 60 5.98 -5.79 -4.20
N VAL A 61 6.79 -6.48 -5.03
CA VAL A 61 7.43 -7.73 -4.62
C VAL A 61 8.44 -7.51 -3.50
N ARG A 62 9.25 -6.45 -3.58
CA ARG A 62 10.24 -6.10 -2.57
C ARG A 62 9.56 -5.78 -1.24
N GLU A 63 8.60 -4.84 -1.24
CA GLU A 63 7.89 -4.39 -0.03
C GLU A 63 7.19 -5.56 0.67
N LEU A 64 6.45 -6.40 -0.07
CA LEU A 64 5.81 -7.58 0.51
C LEU A 64 6.80 -8.60 1.06
N SER A 65 7.98 -8.73 0.42
CA SER A 65 9.04 -9.60 0.93
C SER A 65 9.66 -9.07 2.22
N GLU A 66 9.86 -7.75 2.34
CA GLU A 66 10.47 -7.09 3.49
C GLU A 66 9.50 -7.05 4.69
N GLU A 67 8.26 -6.61 4.47
CA GLU A 67 7.30 -6.39 5.54
C GLU A 67 6.62 -7.67 6.05
N ILE A 68 6.33 -8.64 5.17
CA ILE A 68 5.57 -9.84 5.53
C ILE A 68 6.23 -11.15 5.12
N GLY A 69 7.45 -11.13 4.56
CA GLY A 69 8.20 -12.33 4.18
C GLY A 69 7.58 -13.12 3.03
N TRP A 70 6.70 -12.50 2.21
CA TRP A 70 5.98 -13.18 1.14
C TRP A 70 6.18 -12.50 -0.22
N LYS A 71 6.24 -13.32 -1.29
CA LYS A 71 6.37 -12.84 -2.67
C LYS A 71 5.16 -13.26 -3.50
N PRO A 72 4.40 -12.32 -4.08
CA PRO A 72 3.25 -12.65 -4.91
C PRO A 72 3.69 -13.32 -6.22
N LYS A 73 3.01 -14.40 -6.61
CA LYS A 73 3.18 -15.03 -7.92
C LYS A 73 2.39 -14.31 -9.01
N GLN A 74 1.29 -13.68 -8.62
CA GLN A 74 0.43 -12.92 -9.51
C GLN A 74 -0.01 -11.65 -8.81
N MET A 75 0.01 -10.56 -9.55
CA MET A 75 -0.50 -9.28 -9.09
C MET A 75 -1.29 -8.59 -10.19
N LYS A 76 -2.29 -7.83 -9.81
CA LYS A 76 -3.14 -7.08 -10.73
C LYS A 76 -3.23 -5.63 -10.27
N TYR A 77 -2.85 -4.70 -11.13
CA TYR A 77 -3.10 -3.27 -10.89
C TYR A 77 -4.60 -2.99 -10.76
N LEU A 78 -4.99 -2.24 -9.74
CA LEU A 78 -6.38 -1.86 -9.48
C LEU A 78 -6.67 -0.41 -9.80
N CYS A 79 -5.89 0.48 -9.21
CA CYS A 79 -6.09 1.92 -9.30
C CYS A 79 -4.90 2.69 -8.75
N SER A 80 -4.93 4.01 -8.92
CA SER A 80 -4.03 4.92 -8.22
C SER A 80 -4.78 6.14 -7.69
N PHE A 81 -4.27 6.70 -6.60
CA PHE A 81 -4.79 7.93 -6.01
C PHE A 81 -3.64 8.84 -5.57
N PRO A 82 -3.78 10.16 -5.72
CA PRO A 82 -2.84 11.10 -5.12
C PRO A 82 -2.98 11.12 -3.61
N ASN A 83 -1.86 11.34 -2.93
CA ASN A 83 -1.82 11.48 -1.48
C ASN A 83 -0.80 12.55 -1.06
N VAL A 84 -0.88 12.97 0.18
CA VAL A 84 0.13 13.82 0.83
C VAL A 84 0.61 13.10 2.07
N TYR A 85 1.88 12.72 2.05
CA TYR A 85 2.54 12.04 3.14
C TYR A 85 3.39 13.04 3.93
N ARG A 86 3.05 13.25 5.22
CA ARG A 86 3.83 14.12 6.09
C ARG A 86 5.08 13.40 6.59
N TYR A 87 6.25 13.85 6.16
CA TYR A 87 7.52 13.23 6.54
C TYR A 87 8.55 14.30 6.92
N SER A 88 9.18 14.13 8.09
CA SER A 88 10.20 15.07 8.60
C SER A 88 9.80 16.55 8.54
N GLY A 89 8.53 16.86 8.80
CA GLY A 89 8.00 18.22 8.76
C GLY A 89 7.64 18.76 7.38
N PHE A 90 7.81 17.95 6.32
CA PHE A 90 7.48 18.31 4.94
C PHE A 90 6.27 17.53 4.43
N ASP A 91 5.49 18.16 3.55
CA ASP A 91 4.44 17.51 2.82
C ASP A 91 5.02 16.91 1.53
N VAL A 92 5.12 15.58 1.49
CA VAL A 92 5.57 14.82 0.34
C VAL A 92 4.34 14.41 -0.47
N HIS A 93 4.21 14.94 -1.68
CA HIS A 93 3.17 14.52 -2.60
C HIS A 93 3.51 13.14 -3.17
N THR A 94 2.56 12.20 -3.12
CA THR A 94 2.73 10.86 -3.65
C THR A 94 1.65 10.52 -4.68
N MET A 95 1.96 9.57 -5.53
CA MET A 95 1.01 8.85 -6.36
C MET A 95 1.02 7.40 -5.88
N ASP A 96 0.00 7.02 -5.13
CA ASP A 96 -0.09 5.69 -4.54
C ASP A 96 -0.79 4.75 -5.52
N LEU A 97 -0.08 3.68 -5.93
CA LEU A 97 -0.55 2.67 -6.87
C LEU A 97 -0.96 1.42 -6.09
N PHE A 98 -2.17 0.93 -6.35
CA PHE A 98 -2.77 -0.19 -5.61
C PHE A 98 -2.83 -1.44 -6.46
N PHE A 99 -2.37 -2.56 -5.89
CA PHE A 99 -2.35 -3.86 -6.53
C PHE A 99 -3.15 -4.88 -5.72
N LEU A 100 -3.80 -5.82 -6.40
CA LEU A 100 -4.40 -7.00 -5.80
C LEU A 100 -3.45 -8.18 -6.02
N CYS A 101 -3.01 -8.78 -4.93
CA CYS A 101 -2.14 -9.96 -4.90
C CYS A 101 -2.90 -11.11 -4.23
N ARG A 102 -3.20 -12.17 -4.98
CA ARG A 102 -3.90 -13.36 -4.45
C ARG A 102 -2.90 -14.42 -4.03
N SER A 103 -3.14 -15.05 -2.90
CA SER A 103 -2.34 -16.15 -2.41
C SER A 103 -3.14 -17.44 -2.39
N ASP A 104 -2.56 -18.48 -2.99
CA ASP A 104 -3.03 -19.88 -2.90
C ASP A 104 -2.29 -20.66 -1.79
N GLU A 105 -1.36 -20.01 -1.10
CA GLU A 105 -0.57 -20.61 -0.03
C GLU A 105 -1.27 -20.42 1.32
N ASP A 106 -0.93 -21.27 2.28
CA ASP A 106 -1.32 -21.02 3.67
C ASP A 106 -0.46 -19.90 4.22
N MET A 107 -1.12 -18.82 4.60
CA MET A 107 -0.48 -17.60 5.11
C MET A 107 -0.74 -17.41 6.62
N SER A 108 -1.04 -18.49 7.34
CA SER A 108 -1.31 -18.44 8.79
C SER A 108 -0.10 -18.01 9.62
N ASP A 109 1.11 -18.25 9.13
CA ASP A 109 2.38 -17.99 9.82
C ASP A 109 3.05 -16.67 9.41
N LEU A 110 2.34 -15.78 8.70
CA LEU A 110 2.88 -14.46 8.35
C LEU A 110 3.24 -13.68 9.61
N LYS A 111 4.45 -13.17 9.62
CA LYS A 111 4.97 -12.31 10.69
C LYS A 111 5.13 -10.90 10.15
N ALA A 112 4.71 -9.95 10.96
CA ALA A 112 5.01 -8.54 10.73
C ALA A 112 6.50 -8.30 10.95
N HIS A 113 7.13 -7.60 10.04
CA HIS A 113 8.52 -7.17 10.09
C HIS A 113 8.61 -5.66 9.85
N ASP A 114 9.77 -5.09 10.13
CA ASP A 114 10.12 -3.72 9.86
C ASP A 114 9.18 -2.68 10.51
N ASP A 115 8.58 -1.79 9.71
CA ASP A 115 7.74 -0.67 10.16
C ASP A 115 6.31 -1.07 10.56
N VAL A 116 5.99 -2.37 10.55
CA VAL A 116 4.68 -2.93 10.83
C VAL A 116 4.60 -3.44 12.27
N ALA A 117 3.68 -2.90 13.07
CA ALA A 117 3.48 -3.34 14.45
C ALA A 117 2.83 -4.73 14.54
N GLU A 118 1.84 -4.97 13.70
CA GLU A 118 1.12 -6.25 13.57
C GLU A 118 0.43 -6.35 12.22
N CYS A 119 0.21 -7.57 11.74
CA CYS A 119 -0.63 -7.85 10.57
C CYS A 119 -1.75 -8.82 10.97
N PHE A 120 -2.93 -8.64 10.39
CA PHE A 120 -4.06 -9.51 10.61
C PHE A 120 -5.01 -9.51 9.41
N TRP A 121 -5.89 -10.52 9.35
CA TRP A 121 -6.80 -10.73 8.26
C TRP A 121 -8.18 -10.17 8.57
N LEU A 122 -8.75 -9.41 7.63
CA LEU A 122 -10.12 -8.92 7.71
C LEU A 122 -10.98 -9.50 6.60
N ARG A 123 -12.19 -9.90 6.94
CA ARG A 123 -13.24 -10.21 5.97
C ARG A 123 -13.81 -8.93 5.39
N LYS A 124 -14.46 -9.03 4.22
CA LYS A 124 -15.07 -7.88 3.54
C LYS A 124 -15.93 -7.02 4.46
N GLU A 125 -16.78 -7.65 5.26
CA GLU A 125 -17.72 -7.01 6.18
C GLU A 125 -17.08 -6.36 7.42
N GLU A 126 -15.81 -6.68 7.69
CA GLU A 126 -15.05 -6.13 8.82
C GLU A 126 -14.21 -4.91 8.42
N ILE A 127 -14.13 -4.64 7.11
CA ILE A 127 -13.28 -3.56 6.58
C ILE A 127 -14.03 -2.24 6.64
N GLU A 128 -13.49 -1.30 7.41
CA GLU A 128 -13.99 0.07 7.54
C GLU A 128 -12.97 1.04 6.97
N PRO A 129 -13.24 1.71 5.81
CA PRO A 129 -12.27 2.60 5.16
C PRO A 129 -11.72 3.69 6.07
N GLU A 130 -12.52 4.21 6.99
CA GLU A 130 -12.14 5.30 7.91
C GLU A 130 -11.05 4.92 8.90
N LYS A 131 -10.87 3.63 9.16
CA LYS A 131 -9.81 3.12 10.04
C LYS A 131 -8.42 3.14 9.41
N PHE A 132 -8.33 3.34 8.09
CA PHE A 132 -7.05 3.41 7.38
C PHE A 132 -6.41 4.80 7.50
N ALA A 133 -5.08 4.82 7.56
CA ALA A 133 -4.29 6.01 7.83
C ALA A 133 -4.44 7.10 6.76
N PHE A 134 -4.33 6.72 5.48
CA PHE A 134 -4.21 7.66 4.38
C PHE A 134 -5.47 7.74 3.52
N GLN A 135 -5.75 8.93 3.01
CA GLN A 135 -6.93 9.17 2.17
C GLN A 135 -6.90 8.36 0.87
N SER A 136 -5.73 8.16 0.27
CA SER A 136 -5.56 7.33 -0.92
C SER A 136 -5.97 5.88 -0.65
N ILE A 137 -5.54 5.32 0.48
CA ILE A 137 -5.89 3.95 0.90
C ILE A 137 -7.39 3.84 1.17
N ARG A 138 -8.00 4.80 1.87
CA ARG A 138 -9.45 4.82 2.12
C ARG A 138 -10.24 4.76 0.82
N LYS A 139 -9.84 5.55 -0.18
CA LYS A 139 -10.46 5.54 -1.52
C LYS A 139 -10.26 4.21 -2.25
N ALA A 140 -9.07 3.62 -2.15
CA ALA A 140 -8.78 2.33 -2.78
C ALA A 140 -9.56 1.19 -2.11
N VAL A 141 -9.63 1.19 -0.78
CA VAL A 141 -10.46 0.26 0.01
C VAL A 141 -11.93 0.38 -0.37
N ASP A 142 -12.48 1.60 -0.39
CA ASP A 142 -13.88 1.84 -0.80
C ASP A 142 -14.16 1.34 -2.22
N ARG A 143 -13.21 1.55 -3.15
CA ARG A 143 -13.31 1.02 -4.51
C ARG A 143 -13.30 -0.52 -4.54
N LEU A 144 -12.41 -1.16 -3.78
CA LEU A 144 -12.34 -2.61 -3.69
C LEU A 144 -13.64 -3.20 -3.12
N LEU A 145 -14.20 -2.58 -2.06
CA LEU A 145 -15.43 -3.05 -1.41
C LEU A 145 -16.66 -2.97 -2.32
N LYS A 146 -16.73 -1.98 -3.22
CA LYS A 146 -17.85 -1.75 -4.15
C LYS A 146 -17.87 -2.67 -5.37
N ASP A 147 -16.77 -3.36 -5.66
CA ASP A 147 -16.67 -4.19 -6.87
C ASP A 147 -16.60 -5.68 -6.49
N ASP A 148 -17.76 -6.34 -6.53
CA ASP A 148 -17.92 -7.74 -6.12
C ASP A 148 -17.05 -8.73 -6.89
N LYS A 149 -16.62 -8.37 -8.12
CA LYS A 149 -15.74 -9.22 -8.93
C LYS A 149 -14.40 -9.56 -8.25
N TYR A 150 -13.94 -8.73 -7.31
CA TYR A 150 -12.71 -8.99 -6.56
C TYR A 150 -12.88 -9.96 -5.39
N TRP A 151 -14.13 -10.22 -4.97
CA TRP A 151 -14.47 -11.07 -3.84
C TRP A 151 -14.98 -12.45 -4.22
N VAL A 152 -15.21 -12.70 -5.51
CA VAL A 152 -15.61 -14.01 -6.03
C VAL A 152 -14.36 -14.86 -6.20
N LYS A 153 -14.43 -16.13 -5.78
CA LYS A 153 -13.41 -17.13 -6.08
C LYS A 153 -13.49 -17.50 -7.56
N ASP A 154 -12.36 -17.48 -8.24
CA ASP A 154 -12.22 -18.09 -9.57
C ASP A 154 -12.37 -19.61 -9.48
#